data_b53c4cbb9aef9f78213215466cb2f4dc
#
_entry.id   b53c4cbb9aef9f78213215466cb2f4dc
#
_cell.length_a   1.000
_cell.length_b   1.000
_cell.length_c   1.000
_cell.angle_alpha   90.00
_cell.angle_beta   90.00
_cell.angle_gamma   90.00
#
_symmetry.space_group_name_H-M   'P 1'
#
loop_
_entity.id
_entity.type
_entity.pdbx_description
1 polymer ?
#
loop_
_entity_poly.entity_id
_entity_poly.type
_entity_poly.pdbx_seq_one_letter_code
_entity_poly.pdbx_strand_id
1 'polypeptide(L)'
;MLKVAVITPSVNTEHLIRAIKSVQNQTLECKHYVVNDGKTDFSWGGESVINLPENTGRADGIIWNGHRIYAGLPFMLNADYVLFLDEDNWFDENHVYSMVFLCESQNLDWCFSLRKIVNQKGEYVCNDDCESLGNIADAIGMGHGFVDTNCYCIRGNILPSVSPAWMTPAIGDRTFYLELSKKYPNFKCTNQYTVNYTTRDALLPMFINNPKKDMNMPKVFIATPMYGGMCTGYYTQSILQLNNLFRDSGVNCMMSFMFNESLITRARNGLAKAFLDTDCTHLFFIDADIRFQAQDVIRMLNAEKEVICGIYPKKEVNWDTVKRAMDNNVPNDQLKLHTGSFVVNLVDYVNEVTVPVGEPVEIFNGGTGFMLIKREVFDQLKDHVPTYTNDVHDLGNTLKSDLIHEYFATSIEDGTNRLLSEDYHFCNIYRKIGGKIYAAPWAQLAHIGTYCFEGQLTPAL
;
A
#
# COMPACT_ATOMS: atom_id res chain seq x y z
N MET A 1 23.75 3.67 19.90
CA MET A 1 23.53 2.69 18.82
C MET A 1 22.36 1.82 19.24
N LEU A 2 21.37 1.63 18.39
CA LEU A 2 20.21 0.78 18.67
C LEU A 2 20.66 -0.67 18.85
N LYS A 3 20.10 -1.35 19.82
CA LYS A 3 20.34 -2.77 20.08
C LYS A 3 19.25 -3.58 19.43
N VAL A 4 19.57 -4.30 18.38
CA VAL A 4 18.62 -5.16 17.64
C VAL A 4 18.95 -6.61 17.92
N ALA A 5 17.95 -7.42 18.25
CA ALA A 5 18.08 -8.85 18.49
C ALA A 5 17.26 -9.66 17.47
N VAL A 6 17.84 -10.74 16.97
CA VAL A 6 17.14 -11.77 16.21
C VAL A 6 17.14 -13.06 17.01
N ILE A 7 15.98 -13.70 17.14
CA ILE A 7 15.80 -14.96 17.89
C ILE A 7 15.52 -16.09 16.91
N THR A 8 16.35 -17.16 16.97
CA THR A 8 16.14 -18.37 16.15
C THR A 8 16.09 -19.62 17.04
N PRO A 9 14.92 -20.19 17.31
CA PRO A 9 14.80 -21.54 17.83
C PRO A 9 15.33 -22.55 16.83
N SER A 10 16.10 -23.53 17.28
CA SER A 10 16.70 -24.52 16.38
C SER A 10 16.71 -25.92 17.00
N VAL A 11 16.42 -26.90 16.18
CA VAL A 11 16.69 -28.30 16.47
C VAL A 11 17.94 -28.81 15.73
N ASN A 12 18.75 -27.85 15.27
CA ASN A 12 20.05 -28.07 14.60
C ASN A 12 19.91 -28.83 13.27
N THR A 13 19.06 -28.33 12.39
CA THR A 13 18.93 -28.86 11.03
C THR A 13 20.00 -28.28 10.11
N GLU A 14 20.16 -28.87 8.92
CA GLU A 14 21.07 -28.36 7.87
C GLU A 14 20.72 -26.94 7.39
N HIS A 15 19.47 -26.50 7.60
CA HIS A 15 19.00 -25.18 7.20
C HIS A 15 19.50 -24.05 8.11
N LEU A 16 19.84 -24.33 9.37
CA LEU A 16 20.28 -23.34 10.36
C LEU A 16 21.46 -22.50 9.87
N ILE A 17 22.40 -23.10 9.12
CA ILE A 17 23.55 -22.37 8.57
C ILE A 17 23.14 -21.22 7.66
N ARG A 18 22.09 -21.42 6.87
CA ARG A 18 21.53 -20.39 5.98
C ARG A 18 20.87 -19.25 6.79
N ALA A 19 20.08 -19.60 7.80
CA ALA A 19 19.49 -18.62 8.70
C ALA A 19 20.57 -17.76 9.39
N ILE A 20 21.61 -18.38 9.98
CA ILE A 20 22.72 -17.67 10.61
C ILE A 20 23.42 -16.73 9.64
N LYS A 21 23.81 -17.20 8.46
CA LYS A 21 24.47 -16.35 7.45
C LYS A 21 23.61 -15.17 7.01
N SER A 22 22.29 -15.35 6.92
CA SER A 22 21.39 -14.26 6.56
C SER A 22 21.33 -13.16 7.60
N VAL A 23 21.47 -13.50 8.88
CA VAL A 23 21.53 -12.52 9.97
C VAL A 23 22.92 -11.84 10.02
N GLN A 24 23.99 -12.59 9.83
CA GLN A 24 25.37 -12.04 9.77
C GLN A 24 25.57 -11.05 8.63
N ASN A 25 24.86 -11.22 7.50
CA ASN A 25 24.95 -10.37 6.31
C ASN A 25 24.00 -9.16 6.34
N GLN A 26 23.33 -8.89 7.46
CA GLN A 26 22.43 -7.73 7.53
C GLN A 26 23.20 -6.40 7.45
N THR A 27 22.65 -5.44 6.72
CA THR A 27 23.21 -4.08 6.56
C THR A 27 23.15 -3.26 7.85
N LEU A 28 22.23 -3.59 8.76
CA LEU A 28 22.19 -3.05 10.12
C LEU A 28 22.67 -4.12 11.10
N GLU A 29 23.71 -3.80 11.90
CA GLU A 29 24.23 -4.71 12.90
C GLU A 29 23.16 -5.13 13.91
N CYS A 30 23.03 -6.44 14.09
CA CYS A 30 22.10 -7.04 15.04
C CYS A 30 22.74 -8.23 15.74
N LYS A 31 22.27 -8.50 16.96
CA LYS A 31 22.74 -9.65 17.75
C LYS A 31 21.85 -10.85 17.50
N HIS A 32 22.42 -11.94 17.04
CA HIS A 32 21.69 -13.18 16.79
C HIS A 32 21.73 -14.08 18.04
N TYR A 33 20.58 -14.53 18.49
CA TYR A 33 20.39 -15.50 19.57
C TYR A 33 19.84 -16.81 18.99
N VAL A 34 20.71 -17.78 18.80
CA VAL A 34 20.35 -19.13 18.38
C VAL A 34 20.06 -19.97 19.62
N VAL A 35 18.81 -20.44 19.77
CA VAL A 35 18.42 -21.28 20.90
C VAL A 35 18.34 -22.73 20.45
N ASN A 36 19.35 -23.52 20.84
CA ASN A 36 19.39 -24.95 20.58
C ASN A 36 18.40 -25.67 21.51
N ASP A 37 17.35 -26.22 20.94
CA ASP A 37 16.21 -26.79 21.65
C ASP A 37 16.39 -28.29 21.93
N GLY A 38 17.33 -28.60 22.85
CA GLY A 38 17.42 -29.91 23.49
C GLY A 38 18.05 -31.06 22.68
N LYS A 39 18.94 -30.72 21.73
CA LYS A 39 19.83 -31.73 21.09
C LYS A 39 21.25 -31.62 21.66
N THR A 40 22.20 -32.27 21.01
CA THR A 40 23.63 -32.17 21.38
C THR A 40 24.06 -30.72 21.43
N ASP A 41 24.92 -30.36 22.38
CA ASP A 41 25.49 -29.02 22.50
C ASP A 41 26.02 -28.52 21.16
N PHE A 42 25.65 -27.31 20.84
CA PHE A 42 25.97 -26.65 19.59
C PHE A 42 26.68 -25.32 19.89
N SER A 43 27.70 -25.00 19.11
CA SER A 43 28.36 -23.71 19.16
C SER A 43 28.64 -23.21 17.74
N TRP A 44 28.51 -21.91 17.52
CA TRP A 44 28.81 -21.26 16.26
C TRP A 44 29.62 -19.96 16.51
N GLY A 45 30.71 -19.79 15.78
CA GLY A 45 31.56 -18.63 15.96
C GLY A 45 30.83 -17.32 15.62
N GLY A 46 30.81 -16.37 16.58
CA GLY A 46 30.19 -15.05 16.42
C GLY A 46 28.74 -14.94 16.87
N GLU A 47 28.07 -16.07 17.16
CA GLU A 47 26.66 -16.08 17.58
C GLU A 47 26.53 -16.30 19.10
N SER A 48 25.41 -15.78 19.66
CA SER A 48 25.02 -16.09 21.02
C SER A 48 24.18 -17.36 21.04
N VAL A 49 24.83 -18.52 21.22
CA VAL A 49 24.14 -19.81 21.32
C VAL A 49 23.71 -20.08 22.74
N ILE A 50 22.44 -20.42 22.92
CA ILE A 50 21.83 -20.85 24.19
C ILE A 50 21.44 -22.33 24.03
N ASN A 51 22.10 -23.23 24.75
CA ASN A 51 21.77 -24.64 24.75
C ASN A 51 20.76 -24.96 25.84
N LEU A 52 19.58 -25.42 25.47
CA LEU A 52 18.56 -25.88 26.42
C LEU A 52 18.81 -27.36 26.75
N PRO A 53 18.58 -27.79 28.01
CA PRO A 53 18.84 -29.17 28.43
C PRO A 53 17.85 -30.17 27.82
N GLU A 54 16.64 -29.72 27.48
CA GLU A 54 15.56 -30.57 26.96
C GLU A 54 14.83 -29.87 25.79
N ASN A 55 14.26 -30.66 24.89
CA ASN A 55 13.47 -30.16 23.80
C ASN A 55 12.13 -29.59 24.30
N THR A 56 11.93 -28.28 24.11
CA THR A 56 10.72 -27.58 24.53
C THR A 56 9.65 -27.56 23.44
N GLY A 57 10.01 -27.83 22.19
CA GLY A 57 9.10 -27.80 21.04
C GLY A 57 8.17 -29.02 20.95
N ARG A 58 8.51 -30.12 21.69
CA ARG A 58 7.68 -31.31 21.78
C ARG A 58 7.67 -31.80 23.23
N ALA A 59 6.77 -31.26 24.03
CA ALA A 59 6.63 -31.65 25.42
C ALA A 59 5.18 -32.10 25.70
N ASP A 60 5.03 -33.11 26.52
CA ASP A 60 3.73 -33.63 26.98
C ASP A 60 2.79 -34.06 25.85
N GLY A 61 3.34 -34.57 24.73
CA GLY A 61 2.56 -34.97 23.56
C GLY A 61 2.01 -33.76 22.73
N ILE A 62 2.37 -32.53 23.08
CA ILE A 62 1.95 -31.31 22.43
C ILE A 62 3.08 -30.80 21.52
N ILE A 63 2.74 -30.31 20.34
CA ILE A 63 3.66 -29.69 19.41
C ILE A 63 3.63 -28.16 19.69
N TRP A 64 4.75 -27.63 20.16
CA TRP A 64 4.92 -26.20 20.46
C TRP A 64 5.76 -25.46 19.42
N ASN A 65 6.46 -26.20 18.55
CA ASN A 65 7.49 -25.62 17.65
C ASN A 65 8.49 -24.76 18.43
N GLY A 66 8.82 -23.56 17.96
CA GLY A 66 9.65 -22.58 18.66
C GLY A 66 8.89 -21.67 19.65
N HIS A 67 7.59 -21.84 19.82
CA HIS A 67 6.71 -20.92 20.53
C HIS A 67 7.12 -20.65 21.98
N ARG A 68 7.57 -21.66 22.71
CA ARG A 68 8.03 -21.50 24.11
C ARG A 68 9.28 -20.62 24.20
N ILE A 69 10.14 -20.68 23.22
CA ILE A 69 11.35 -19.86 23.13
C ILE A 69 10.96 -18.43 22.78
N TYR A 70 10.07 -18.23 21.81
CA TYR A 70 9.53 -16.91 21.47
C TYR A 70 8.75 -16.28 22.61
N ALA A 71 8.09 -17.08 23.44
CA ALA A 71 7.41 -16.60 24.65
C ALA A 71 8.37 -16.17 25.76
N GLY A 72 9.42 -16.97 26.01
CA GLY A 72 10.26 -16.81 27.20
C GLY A 72 11.50 -15.94 27.03
N LEU A 73 12.20 -16.06 25.90
CA LEU A 73 13.47 -15.37 25.68
C LEU A 73 13.37 -13.84 25.73
N PRO A 74 12.30 -13.18 25.24
CA PRO A 74 12.16 -11.74 25.29
C PRO A 74 12.28 -11.13 26.69
N PHE A 75 11.92 -11.85 27.75
CA PHE A 75 12.07 -11.38 29.13
C PHE A 75 13.53 -11.26 29.59
N MET A 76 14.46 -11.92 28.90
CA MET A 76 15.88 -11.96 29.22
C MET A 76 16.72 -11.04 28.32
N LEU A 77 16.12 -10.46 27.29
CA LEU A 77 16.84 -9.62 26.34
C LEU A 77 16.77 -8.14 26.71
N ASN A 78 17.91 -7.46 26.56
CA ASN A 78 18.01 -6.02 26.62
C ASN A 78 18.24 -5.49 25.19
N ALA A 79 17.17 -5.43 24.40
CA ALA A 79 17.17 -4.98 23.02
C ALA A 79 16.12 -3.87 22.80
N ASP A 80 16.42 -2.93 21.91
CA ASP A 80 15.47 -1.89 21.51
C ASP A 80 14.44 -2.47 20.53
N TYR A 81 14.89 -3.41 19.67
CA TYR A 81 14.05 -4.15 18.72
C TYR A 81 14.35 -5.64 18.74
N VAL A 82 13.29 -6.44 18.57
CA VAL A 82 13.38 -7.90 18.48
C VAL A 82 12.69 -8.38 17.21
N LEU A 83 13.36 -9.25 16.46
CA LEU A 83 12.87 -9.97 15.32
C LEU A 83 12.91 -11.48 15.59
N PHE A 84 12.10 -12.24 14.88
CA PHE A 84 12.05 -13.70 14.97
C PHE A 84 12.47 -14.30 13.63
N LEU A 85 13.14 -15.45 13.66
CA LEU A 85 13.54 -16.18 12.47
C LEU A 85 13.53 -17.68 12.76
N ASP A 86 12.70 -18.48 12.06
CA ASP A 86 12.77 -19.92 12.12
C ASP A 86 14.02 -20.44 11.38
N GLU A 87 14.57 -21.56 11.81
CA GLU A 87 15.86 -22.08 11.32
C GLU A 87 15.87 -22.48 9.83
N ASP A 88 14.71 -22.71 9.23
CA ASP A 88 14.54 -23.09 7.82
C ASP A 88 14.28 -21.92 6.88
N ASN A 89 14.17 -20.71 7.42
CA ASN A 89 13.93 -19.46 6.70
C ASN A 89 15.19 -18.56 6.70
N TRP A 90 15.16 -17.47 5.92
CA TRP A 90 16.26 -16.52 5.91
C TRP A 90 15.82 -15.13 5.47
N PHE A 91 16.58 -14.12 5.86
CA PHE A 91 16.38 -12.71 5.53
C PHE A 91 17.16 -12.29 4.30
N ASP A 92 16.63 -11.33 3.54
CA ASP A 92 17.41 -10.53 2.60
C ASP A 92 18.32 -9.56 3.38
N GLU A 93 19.42 -9.10 2.78
CA GLU A 93 20.46 -8.30 3.46
C GLU A 93 19.95 -6.98 4.07
N ASN A 94 18.91 -6.38 3.53
CA ASN A 94 18.32 -5.12 4.01
C ASN A 94 17.12 -5.29 4.95
N HIS A 95 16.76 -6.52 5.32
CA HIS A 95 15.54 -6.81 6.10
C HIS A 95 15.52 -6.06 7.43
N VAL A 96 16.53 -6.27 8.28
CA VAL A 96 16.60 -5.65 9.61
C VAL A 96 16.63 -4.13 9.51
N TYR A 97 17.40 -3.58 8.57
CA TYR A 97 17.47 -2.13 8.35
C TYR A 97 16.11 -1.54 7.98
N SER A 98 15.43 -2.12 6.98
CA SER A 98 14.15 -1.61 6.49
C SER A 98 13.08 -1.60 7.58
N MET A 99 13.06 -2.64 8.41
CA MET A 99 12.10 -2.80 9.51
C MET A 99 12.34 -1.78 10.63
N VAL A 100 13.59 -1.68 11.12
CA VAL A 100 13.95 -0.74 12.19
C VAL A 100 13.79 0.71 11.72
N PHE A 101 14.21 1.01 10.48
CA PHE A 101 14.04 2.34 9.90
C PHE A 101 12.56 2.76 9.83
N LEU A 102 11.66 1.86 9.42
CA LEU A 102 10.22 2.14 9.39
C LEU A 102 9.69 2.43 10.80
N CYS A 103 10.05 1.61 11.79
CA CYS A 103 9.63 1.82 13.18
C CYS A 103 10.12 3.15 13.76
N GLU A 104 11.39 3.52 13.54
CA GLU A 104 11.98 4.75 14.02
C GLU A 104 11.41 6.00 13.32
N SER A 105 11.36 5.96 11.97
CA SER A 105 10.93 7.13 11.18
C SER A 105 9.47 7.51 11.39
N GLN A 106 8.63 6.55 11.80
CA GLN A 106 7.19 6.76 12.01
C GLN A 106 6.75 6.57 13.47
N ASN A 107 7.71 6.35 14.36
CA ASN A 107 7.47 6.10 15.80
C ASN A 107 6.43 4.99 16.04
N LEU A 108 6.59 3.85 15.35
CA LEU A 108 5.69 2.71 15.48
C LEU A 108 6.06 1.84 16.69
N ASP A 109 5.08 1.13 17.25
CA ASP A 109 5.30 0.12 18.28
C ASP A 109 5.93 -1.16 17.70
N TRP A 110 5.51 -1.53 16.49
CA TRP A 110 6.04 -2.64 15.72
C TRP A 110 5.73 -2.46 14.23
N CYS A 111 6.41 -3.23 13.41
CA CYS A 111 6.10 -3.33 11.98
C CYS A 111 6.27 -4.76 11.50
N PHE A 112 5.82 -5.03 10.28
CA PHE A 112 6.01 -6.32 9.63
C PHE A 112 6.43 -6.16 8.17
N SER A 113 7.16 -7.17 7.68
CA SER A 113 7.48 -7.32 6.26
C SER A 113 6.56 -8.34 5.61
N LEU A 114 6.59 -8.38 4.28
CA LEU A 114 6.02 -9.47 3.51
C LEU A 114 7.07 -10.57 3.27
N ARG A 115 6.61 -11.76 2.83
CA ARG A 115 7.50 -12.89 2.61
C ARG A 115 7.41 -13.44 1.18
N LYS A 116 8.53 -13.94 0.69
CA LYS A 116 8.65 -14.74 -0.52
C LYS A 116 8.44 -16.20 -0.16
N ILE A 117 7.72 -16.93 -0.97
CA ILE A 117 7.57 -18.37 -0.84
C ILE A 117 8.70 -19.04 -1.61
N VAL A 118 9.42 -19.94 -0.95
CA VAL A 118 10.47 -20.75 -1.53
C VAL A 118 10.20 -22.22 -1.30
N ASN A 119 10.64 -23.07 -2.21
CA ASN A 119 10.52 -24.51 -2.07
C ASN A 119 11.58 -25.08 -1.10
N GLN A 120 11.52 -26.38 -0.79
CA GLN A 120 12.46 -27.04 0.12
C GLN A 120 13.93 -26.98 -0.36
N LYS A 121 14.18 -26.73 -1.66
CA LYS A 121 15.52 -26.52 -2.21
C LYS A 121 16.00 -25.07 -2.03
N GLY A 122 15.15 -24.16 -1.57
CA GLY A 122 15.44 -22.74 -1.43
C GLY A 122 15.26 -21.92 -2.72
N GLU A 123 14.57 -22.50 -3.73
CA GLU A 123 14.29 -21.81 -4.99
C GLU A 123 13.01 -20.96 -4.82
N TYR A 124 13.05 -19.74 -5.33
CA TYR A 124 11.89 -18.83 -5.31
C TYR A 124 10.73 -19.38 -6.12
N VAL A 125 9.54 -19.34 -5.56
CA VAL A 125 8.30 -19.78 -6.20
C VAL A 125 7.39 -18.60 -6.52
N CYS A 126 7.02 -17.82 -5.51
CA CYS A 126 6.15 -16.63 -5.66
C CYS A 126 6.24 -15.75 -4.41
N ASN A 127 5.65 -14.58 -4.47
CA ASN A 127 5.36 -13.80 -3.28
C ASN A 127 4.13 -14.36 -2.55
N ASP A 128 4.10 -14.26 -1.22
CA ASP A 128 2.90 -14.57 -0.44
C ASP A 128 1.91 -13.42 -0.57
N ASP A 129 0.81 -13.68 -1.25
CA ASP A 129 -0.31 -12.75 -1.46
C ASP A 129 -1.63 -13.28 -0.87
N CYS A 130 -1.55 -14.25 0.05
CA CYS A 130 -2.74 -14.91 0.57
C CYS A 130 -2.76 -15.19 2.07
N GLU A 131 -1.62 -15.20 2.76
CA GLU A 131 -1.59 -15.57 4.18
C GLU A 131 -0.97 -14.50 5.07
N SER A 132 0.31 -14.22 4.94
CA SER A 132 1.04 -13.29 5.83
C SER A 132 0.98 -11.84 5.34
N LEU A 133 -0.20 -11.24 5.39
CA LEU A 133 -0.50 -9.90 4.88
C LEU A 133 -0.86 -8.88 5.99
N GLY A 134 -0.77 -9.29 7.25
CA GLY A 134 -1.12 -8.42 8.38
C GLY A 134 -2.57 -7.97 8.32
N ASN A 135 -2.77 -6.66 8.37
CA ASN A 135 -4.08 -6.02 8.24
C ASN A 135 -4.40 -5.54 6.81
N ILE A 136 -3.55 -5.88 5.82
CA ILE A 136 -3.78 -5.51 4.42
C ILE A 136 -4.95 -6.32 3.85
N ALA A 137 -5.04 -7.61 4.21
CA ALA A 137 -6.12 -8.48 3.81
C ALA A 137 -6.34 -9.60 4.86
N ASP A 138 -7.54 -10.20 4.85
CA ASP A 138 -7.81 -11.38 5.65
C ASP A 138 -6.98 -12.57 5.12
N ALA A 139 -6.29 -13.25 6.02
CA ALA A 139 -5.59 -14.46 5.70
C ALA A 139 -6.58 -15.56 5.25
N ILE A 140 -6.16 -16.40 4.28
CA ILE A 140 -7.04 -17.44 3.73
C ILE A 140 -7.58 -18.33 4.85
N GLY A 141 -8.90 -18.41 4.93
CA GLY A 141 -9.62 -19.31 5.86
C GLY A 141 -9.63 -18.86 7.31
N MET A 142 -9.13 -17.68 7.65
CA MET A 142 -9.06 -17.20 9.04
C MET A 142 -10.15 -16.15 9.40
N GLY A 143 -10.63 -15.38 8.41
CA GLY A 143 -11.56 -14.28 8.67
C GLY A 143 -10.94 -13.08 9.41
N HIS A 144 -9.62 -13.02 9.51
CA HIS A 144 -8.85 -11.93 10.10
C HIS A 144 -7.45 -11.90 9.49
N GLY A 145 -6.73 -10.80 9.69
CA GLY A 145 -5.34 -10.66 9.27
C GLY A 145 -4.39 -11.60 10.01
N PHE A 146 -3.21 -11.78 9.46
CA PHE A 146 -2.15 -12.60 10.03
C PHE A 146 -0.77 -12.12 9.58
N VAL A 147 0.22 -12.25 10.46
CA VAL A 147 1.65 -12.03 10.16
C VAL A 147 2.42 -13.27 10.57
N ASP A 148 3.21 -13.79 9.65
CA ASP A 148 4.10 -14.92 9.90
C ASP A 148 5.19 -14.56 10.93
N THR A 149 5.60 -15.52 11.71
CA THR A 149 6.64 -15.40 12.76
C THR A 149 7.88 -14.66 12.29
N ASN A 150 8.35 -14.95 11.10
CA ASN A 150 9.59 -14.41 10.55
C ASN A 150 9.48 -12.94 10.07
N CYS A 151 8.27 -12.41 10.03
CA CYS A 151 8.00 -11.09 9.44
C CYS A 151 7.91 -9.95 10.47
N TYR A 152 8.08 -10.19 11.76
CA TYR A 152 7.95 -9.17 12.80
C TYR A 152 9.23 -8.39 13.08
N CYS A 153 9.07 -7.09 13.40
CA CYS A 153 10.03 -6.28 14.14
C CYS A 153 9.28 -5.50 15.22
N ILE A 154 9.60 -5.75 16.48
CA ILE A 154 8.81 -5.29 17.63
C ILE A 154 9.73 -4.55 18.61
N ARG A 155 9.27 -3.40 19.14
CA ARG A 155 10.01 -2.72 20.20
C ARG A 155 10.20 -3.64 21.41
N GLY A 156 11.45 -3.73 21.91
CA GLY A 156 11.80 -4.66 22.97
C GLY A 156 11.06 -4.38 24.29
N ASN A 157 10.70 -3.13 24.56
CA ASN A 157 10.02 -2.74 25.80
C ASN A 157 8.54 -3.20 25.85
N ILE A 158 7.89 -3.40 24.71
CA ILE A 158 6.48 -3.86 24.68
C ILE A 158 6.38 -5.38 24.57
N LEU A 159 7.39 -6.05 23.99
CA LEU A 159 7.34 -7.45 23.65
C LEU A 159 7.07 -8.37 24.85
N PRO A 160 7.66 -8.21 26.04
CA PRO A 160 7.35 -9.05 27.20
C PRO A 160 5.87 -9.04 27.60
N SER A 161 5.15 -7.97 27.29
CA SER A 161 3.73 -7.83 27.64
C SER A 161 2.79 -8.62 26.73
N VAL A 162 3.26 -9.11 25.58
CA VAL A 162 2.48 -9.87 24.59
C VAL A 162 3.10 -11.24 24.27
N SER A 163 4.39 -11.44 24.51
CA SER A 163 5.06 -12.71 24.20
C SER A 163 4.44 -13.95 24.87
N PRO A 164 3.76 -13.87 26.06
CA PRO A 164 3.04 -15.02 26.59
C PRO A 164 1.95 -15.59 25.68
N ALA A 165 1.44 -14.79 24.72
CA ALA A 165 0.45 -15.26 23.74
C ALA A 165 0.98 -16.39 22.83
N TRP A 166 2.30 -16.50 22.66
CA TRP A 166 2.94 -17.65 22.02
C TRP A 166 2.66 -18.98 22.71
N MET A 167 2.32 -18.96 24.01
CA MET A 167 2.03 -20.16 24.82
C MET A 167 0.66 -20.79 24.52
N THR A 168 0.15 -20.63 23.28
CA THR A 168 -1.04 -21.29 22.79
C THR A 168 -0.62 -22.43 21.86
N PRO A 169 -0.84 -23.70 22.25
CA PRO A 169 -0.41 -24.85 21.44
C PRO A 169 -0.98 -24.81 20.04
N ALA A 170 -0.17 -25.17 19.05
CA ALA A 170 -0.49 -25.27 17.62
C ALA A 170 -0.89 -23.98 16.89
N ILE A 171 -1.36 -22.94 17.61
CA ILE A 171 -1.82 -21.67 17.02
C ILE A 171 -1.19 -20.44 17.71
N GLY A 172 -0.03 -20.62 18.34
CA GLY A 172 0.63 -19.54 19.08
C GLY A 172 0.96 -18.33 18.22
N ASP A 173 1.35 -18.52 16.98
CA ASP A 173 1.61 -17.50 15.99
C ASP A 173 0.37 -16.63 15.71
N ARG A 174 -0.79 -17.23 15.54
CA ARG A 174 -2.08 -16.56 15.32
C ARG A 174 -2.54 -15.80 16.55
N THR A 175 -2.46 -16.45 17.72
CA THR A 175 -2.82 -15.84 18.99
C THR A 175 -1.93 -14.63 19.28
N PHE A 176 -0.63 -14.75 19.00
CA PHE A 176 0.33 -13.66 19.17
C PHE A 176 -0.01 -12.46 18.27
N TYR A 177 -0.32 -12.69 16.99
CA TYR A 177 -0.73 -11.61 16.08
C TYR A 177 -1.95 -10.87 16.60
N LEU A 178 -2.99 -11.60 17.00
CA LEU A 178 -4.24 -11.00 17.49
C LEU A 178 -4.03 -10.18 18.78
N GLU A 179 -3.27 -10.70 19.72
CA GLU A 179 -2.95 -9.99 20.97
C GLU A 179 -2.06 -8.77 20.73
N LEU A 180 -1.02 -8.90 19.87
CA LEU A 180 -0.12 -7.80 19.54
C LEU A 180 -0.85 -6.68 18.81
N SER A 181 -1.59 -6.99 17.76
CA SER A 181 -2.29 -5.99 16.95
C SER A 181 -3.41 -5.29 17.71
N LYS A 182 -4.09 -5.99 18.62
CA LYS A 182 -5.12 -5.44 19.49
C LYS A 182 -4.54 -4.50 20.56
N LYS A 183 -3.45 -4.91 21.21
CA LYS A 183 -2.84 -4.18 22.32
C LYS A 183 -2.00 -2.99 21.83
N TYR A 184 -1.36 -3.13 20.70
CA TYR A 184 -0.49 -2.14 20.07
C TYR A 184 -0.90 -1.87 18.63
N PRO A 185 -1.97 -1.08 18.41
CA PRO A 185 -2.53 -0.84 17.08
C PRO A 185 -1.69 0.11 16.21
N ASN A 186 -0.65 0.74 16.77
CA ASN A 186 0.26 1.62 16.04
C ASN A 186 1.34 0.83 15.30
N PHE A 187 0.98 0.20 14.19
CA PHE A 187 1.89 -0.59 13.38
C PHE A 187 1.66 -0.41 11.87
N LYS A 188 2.65 -0.78 11.07
CA LYS A 188 2.57 -0.75 9.59
C LYS A 188 3.31 -1.89 8.94
N CYS A 189 2.95 -2.17 7.67
CA CYS A 189 3.70 -3.02 6.78
C CYS A 189 4.84 -2.22 6.12
N THR A 190 6.01 -2.86 5.92
CA THR A 190 7.07 -2.30 5.09
C THR A 190 6.72 -2.28 3.61
N ASN A 191 5.73 -3.09 3.19
CA ASN A 191 5.41 -3.42 1.80
C ASN A 191 6.60 -4.00 1.01
N GLN A 192 7.56 -4.60 1.70
CA GLN A 192 8.75 -5.23 1.09
C GLN A 192 8.78 -6.72 1.40
N TYR A 193 9.06 -7.52 0.38
CA TYR A 193 9.22 -8.97 0.47
C TYR A 193 10.68 -9.29 0.81
N THR A 194 11.03 -9.27 2.09
CA THR A 194 12.41 -9.40 2.58
C THR A 194 12.67 -10.65 3.42
N VAL A 195 11.64 -11.47 3.62
CA VAL A 195 11.73 -12.79 4.24
C VAL A 195 11.59 -13.86 3.17
N ASN A 196 12.44 -14.88 3.20
CA ASN A 196 12.36 -16.07 2.35
C ASN A 196 11.82 -17.22 3.20
N TYR A 197 10.56 -17.58 2.98
CA TYR A 197 9.81 -18.56 3.76
C TYR A 197 9.80 -19.91 3.04
N THR A 198 10.42 -20.90 3.66
CA THR A 198 10.48 -22.27 3.15
C THR A 198 9.19 -23.01 3.45
N THR A 199 8.49 -23.45 2.41
CA THR A 199 7.25 -24.22 2.59
C THR A 199 7.39 -25.65 2.08
N ARG A 200 6.52 -26.54 2.61
CA ARG A 200 6.43 -27.92 2.14
C ARG A 200 5.80 -27.96 0.74
N ASP A 201 6.25 -28.87 -0.11
CA ASP A 201 5.76 -29.01 -1.48
C ASP A 201 4.23 -29.20 -1.54
N ALA A 202 3.66 -29.89 -0.53
CA ALA A 202 2.21 -30.08 -0.42
C ALA A 202 1.41 -28.78 -0.21
N LEU A 203 2.04 -27.72 0.30
CA LEU A 203 1.41 -26.41 0.54
C LEU A 203 1.66 -25.41 -0.60
N LEU A 204 2.60 -25.70 -1.50
CA LEU A 204 2.89 -24.82 -2.65
C LEU A 204 1.64 -24.49 -3.50
N PRO A 205 0.72 -25.45 -3.79
CA PRO A 205 -0.49 -25.12 -4.54
C PRO A 205 -1.36 -24.03 -3.91
N MET A 206 -1.33 -23.88 -2.58
CA MET A 206 -2.08 -22.82 -1.88
C MET A 206 -1.57 -21.43 -2.28
N PHE A 207 -0.25 -21.28 -2.44
CA PHE A 207 0.36 -20.02 -2.83
C PHE A 207 0.36 -19.79 -4.34
N ILE A 208 0.50 -20.84 -5.15
CA ILE A 208 0.57 -20.75 -6.62
C ILE A 208 -0.83 -20.59 -7.23
N ASN A 209 -1.79 -21.42 -6.78
CA ASN A 209 -3.13 -21.54 -7.36
C ASN A 209 -4.19 -20.78 -6.55
N ASN A 210 -3.77 -19.79 -5.76
CA ASN A 210 -4.71 -18.98 -5.00
C ASN A 210 -5.69 -18.30 -5.98
N PRO A 211 -7.00 -18.63 -5.95
CA PRO A 211 -7.98 -17.98 -6.82
C PRO A 211 -8.10 -16.47 -6.56
N LYS A 212 -7.65 -15.99 -5.38
CA LYS A 212 -7.53 -14.57 -5.09
C LYS A 212 -6.33 -13.93 -5.81
N LYS A 213 -5.33 -14.72 -6.23
CA LYS A 213 -4.11 -14.22 -6.88
C LYS A 213 -4.40 -13.58 -8.23
N ASP A 214 -5.28 -14.22 -9.02
CA ASP A 214 -5.68 -13.70 -10.34
C ASP A 214 -6.84 -12.69 -10.26
N MET A 215 -7.56 -12.64 -9.13
CA MET A 215 -8.75 -11.80 -9.00
C MET A 215 -8.52 -10.48 -8.25
N ASN A 216 -7.42 -10.28 -7.51
CA ASN A 216 -7.34 -9.16 -6.55
C ASN A 216 -6.06 -8.34 -6.54
N MET A 217 -5.01 -8.68 -7.30
CA MET A 217 -3.89 -7.73 -7.42
C MET A 217 -4.29 -6.65 -8.42
N PRO A 218 -4.37 -5.38 -8.02
CA PRO A 218 -4.70 -4.31 -8.92
C PRO A 218 -3.67 -4.23 -10.05
N LYS A 219 -4.15 -4.25 -11.29
CA LYS A 219 -3.37 -3.92 -12.48
C LYS A 219 -3.75 -2.51 -12.87
N VAL A 220 -2.86 -1.56 -12.62
CA VAL A 220 -3.17 -0.14 -12.76
C VAL A 220 -2.69 0.38 -14.10
N PHE A 221 -3.58 0.97 -14.88
CA PHE A 221 -3.25 1.70 -16.09
C PHE A 221 -3.19 3.19 -15.77
N ILE A 222 -1.99 3.75 -15.66
CA ILE A 222 -1.78 5.17 -15.45
C ILE A 222 -1.89 5.89 -16.79
N ALA A 223 -2.81 6.83 -16.87
CA ALA A 223 -3.14 7.59 -18.06
C ALA A 223 -2.87 9.08 -17.85
N THR A 224 -1.94 9.65 -18.62
CA THR A 224 -1.58 11.06 -18.49
C THR A 224 -1.72 11.79 -19.82
N PRO A 225 -2.70 12.70 -19.95
CA PRO A 225 -2.71 13.67 -21.04
C PRO A 225 -1.54 14.63 -20.93
N MET A 226 -0.73 14.74 -21.98
CA MET A 226 0.47 15.61 -22.04
C MET A 226 0.42 16.52 -23.27
N TYR A 227 -0.37 17.57 -23.23
CA TYR A 227 -0.39 18.55 -24.29
C TYR A 227 0.99 19.18 -24.51
N GLY A 228 1.45 19.19 -25.77
CA GLY A 228 2.81 19.64 -26.09
C GLY A 228 3.93 18.70 -25.65
N GLY A 229 3.62 17.47 -25.21
CA GLY A 229 4.61 16.49 -24.76
C GLY A 229 5.33 16.87 -23.47
N MET A 230 4.77 17.79 -22.67
CA MET A 230 5.41 18.34 -21.48
C MET A 230 4.76 17.86 -20.19
N CYS A 231 5.59 17.68 -19.16
CA CYS A 231 5.17 17.48 -17.77
C CYS A 231 6.05 18.27 -16.82
N THR A 232 5.59 18.47 -15.58
CA THR A 232 6.39 19.13 -14.56
C THR A 232 7.42 18.19 -13.95
N GLY A 233 8.57 18.72 -13.50
CA GLY A 233 9.55 17.91 -12.77
C GLY A 233 9.00 17.31 -11.49
N TYR A 234 8.02 17.95 -10.84
CA TYR A 234 7.30 17.42 -9.68
C TYR A 234 6.45 16.20 -10.03
N TYR A 235 5.74 16.23 -11.15
CA TYR A 235 5.02 15.07 -11.68
C TYR A 235 6.00 13.92 -11.95
N THR A 236 7.10 14.19 -12.65
CA THR A 236 8.12 13.18 -12.97
C THR A 236 8.67 12.51 -11.71
N GLN A 237 8.98 13.28 -10.67
CA GLN A 237 9.44 12.73 -9.40
C GLN A 237 8.37 11.83 -8.75
N SER A 238 7.11 12.30 -8.70
CA SER A 238 6.01 11.54 -8.11
C SER A 238 5.73 10.23 -8.84
N ILE A 239 5.74 10.24 -10.19
CA ILE A 239 5.46 9.05 -10.99
C ILE A 239 6.59 8.01 -10.90
N LEU A 240 7.85 8.43 -10.80
CA LEU A 240 8.99 7.53 -10.57
C LEU A 240 8.93 6.89 -9.18
N GLN A 241 8.56 7.66 -8.15
CA GLN A 241 8.36 7.12 -6.80
C GLN A 241 7.19 6.12 -6.77
N LEU A 242 6.08 6.42 -7.47
CA LEU A 242 4.95 5.51 -7.58
C LEU A 242 5.32 4.22 -8.30
N ASN A 243 6.06 4.30 -9.40
CA ASN A 243 6.52 3.13 -10.15
C ASN A 243 7.41 2.22 -9.30
N ASN A 244 8.32 2.80 -8.51
CA ASN A 244 9.15 2.04 -7.59
C ASN A 244 8.29 1.37 -6.50
N LEU A 245 7.37 2.11 -5.88
CA LEU A 245 6.48 1.60 -4.86
C LEU A 245 5.58 0.47 -5.38
N PHE A 246 5.02 0.60 -6.60
CA PHE A 246 4.21 -0.43 -7.24
C PHE A 246 5.01 -1.70 -7.48
N ARG A 247 6.22 -1.57 -8.04
CA ARG A 247 7.13 -2.71 -8.23
C ARG A 247 7.42 -3.40 -6.89
N ASP A 248 7.76 -2.63 -5.86
CA ASP A 248 8.13 -3.16 -4.55
C ASP A 248 6.92 -3.78 -3.80
N SER A 249 5.70 -3.31 -4.12
CA SER A 249 4.42 -3.83 -3.58
C SER A 249 3.78 -4.92 -4.46
N GLY A 250 4.40 -5.32 -5.57
CA GLY A 250 3.85 -6.31 -6.49
C GLY A 250 2.64 -5.83 -7.32
N VAL A 251 2.33 -4.53 -7.32
CA VAL A 251 1.26 -3.95 -8.13
C VAL A 251 1.71 -3.84 -9.59
N ASN A 252 1.02 -4.52 -10.50
CA ASN A 252 1.30 -4.38 -11.92
C ASN A 252 0.85 -3.01 -12.43
N CYS A 253 1.74 -2.33 -13.16
CA CYS A 253 1.49 -0.99 -13.66
C CYS A 253 1.83 -0.89 -15.15
N MET A 254 0.90 -0.31 -15.92
CA MET A 254 1.14 0.17 -17.27
C MET A 254 1.00 1.68 -17.28
N MET A 255 1.84 2.37 -18.06
CA MET A 255 1.79 3.84 -18.21
C MET A 255 1.54 4.19 -19.65
N SER A 256 0.60 5.09 -19.89
CA SER A 256 0.29 5.64 -21.21
C SER A 256 0.28 7.16 -21.15
N PHE A 257 1.06 7.77 -22.02
CA PHE A 257 1.17 9.21 -22.17
C PHE A 257 0.59 9.60 -23.53
N MET A 258 -0.41 10.50 -23.54
CA MET A 258 -0.97 11.00 -24.78
C MET A 258 -0.42 12.39 -25.07
N PHE A 259 0.35 12.48 -26.15
CA PHE A 259 0.99 13.72 -26.58
C PHE A 259 0.12 14.47 -27.59
N ASN A 260 0.22 15.81 -27.58
CA ASN A 260 -0.30 16.71 -28.60
C ASN A 260 -1.83 16.67 -28.86
N GLU A 261 -2.61 16.02 -28.01
CA GLU A 261 -4.06 16.09 -28.08
C GLU A 261 -4.58 17.36 -27.39
N SER A 262 -5.12 18.28 -28.18
CA SER A 262 -5.59 19.58 -27.69
C SER A 262 -6.98 19.53 -27.07
N LEU A 263 -7.80 18.55 -27.43
CA LEU A 263 -9.15 18.38 -26.89
C LEU A 263 -9.14 17.39 -25.75
N ILE A 264 -9.23 17.90 -24.52
CA ILE A 264 -9.12 17.07 -23.31
C ILE A 264 -10.16 15.93 -23.25
N THR A 265 -11.38 16.15 -23.72
CA THR A 265 -12.42 15.12 -23.78
C THR A 265 -11.98 13.95 -24.66
N ARG A 266 -11.40 14.23 -25.83
CA ARG A 266 -10.89 13.22 -26.77
C ARG A 266 -9.66 12.50 -26.17
N ALA A 267 -8.77 13.24 -25.48
CA ALA A 267 -7.64 12.63 -24.80
C ALA A 267 -8.08 11.63 -23.73
N ARG A 268 -9.03 12.00 -22.87
CA ARG A 268 -9.55 11.11 -21.83
C ARG A 268 -10.24 9.89 -22.40
N ASN A 269 -11.09 10.05 -23.43
CA ASN A 269 -11.78 8.93 -24.09
C ASN A 269 -10.81 7.99 -24.81
N GLY A 270 -9.79 8.53 -25.50
CA GLY A 270 -8.74 7.74 -26.14
C GLY A 270 -7.92 6.92 -25.12
N LEU A 271 -7.53 7.53 -24.01
CA LEU A 271 -6.83 6.85 -22.92
C LEU A 271 -7.70 5.80 -22.23
N ALA A 272 -9.01 6.08 -22.04
CA ALA A 272 -9.97 5.10 -21.53
C ALA A 272 -10.10 3.90 -22.47
N LYS A 273 -10.15 4.13 -23.79
CA LYS A 273 -10.16 3.07 -24.79
C LYS A 273 -8.86 2.24 -24.74
N ALA A 274 -7.70 2.89 -24.67
CA ALA A 274 -6.42 2.21 -24.54
C ALA A 274 -6.37 1.32 -23.28
N PHE A 275 -6.87 1.81 -22.15
CA PHE A 275 -7.04 1.02 -20.93
C PHE A 275 -7.96 -0.19 -21.13
N LEU A 276 -9.12 0.00 -21.75
CA LEU A 276 -10.10 -1.08 -21.99
C LEU A 276 -9.57 -2.16 -22.93
N ASP A 277 -8.59 -1.86 -23.77
CA ASP A 277 -7.89 -2.82 -24.63
C ASP A 277 -6.82 -3.66 -23.90
N THR A 278 -6.54 -3.37 -22.63
CA THR A 278 -5.64 -4.14 -21.77
C THR A 278 -6.41 -5.07 -20.84
N ASP A 279 -5.72 -5.79 -19.98
CA ASP A 279 -6.29 -6.56 -18.86
C ASP A 279 -6.19 -5.83 -17.52
N CYS A 280 -5.87 -4.52 -17.52
CA CYS A 280 -5.78 -3.71 -16.31
C CYS A 280 -7.15 -3.59 -15.62
N THR A 281 -7.12 -3.62 -14.29
CA THR A 281 -8.33 -3.59 -13.44
C THR A 281 -8.75 -2.17 -13.08
N HIS A 282 -7.80 -1.24 -13.09
CA HIS A 282 -8.02 0.15 -12.72
C HIS A 282 -7.42 1.10 -13.75
N LEU A 283 -8.17 2.12 -14.12
CA LEU A 283 -7.68 3.30 -14.85
C LEU A 283 -7.35 4.38 -13.84
N PHE A 284 -6.15 4.94 -13.90
CA PHE A 284 -5.75 6.03 -13.05
C PHE A 284 -5.32 7.25 -13.88
N PHE A 285 -6.19 8.23 -13.95
CA PHE A 285 -5.83 9.51 -14.55
C PHE A 285 -4.97 10.33 -13.59
N ILE A 286 -3.84 10.80 -14.09
CA ILE A 286 -2.96 11.75 -13.40
C ILE A 286 -2.56 12.82 -14.41
N ASP A 287 -2.92 14.08 -14.17
CA ASP A 287 -2.51 15.19 -15.04
C ASP A 287 -1.02 15.49 -14.88
N ALA A 288 -0.37 15.89 -15.97
CA ALA A 288 1.08 16.08 -16.08
C ALA A 288 1.66 17.20 -15.19
N ASP A 289 0.80 17.93 -14.49
CA ASP A 289 1.13 19.04 -13.61
C ASP A 289 0.65 18.82 -12.15
N ILE A 290 0.29 17.59 -11.79
CA ILE A 290 -0.04 17.20 -10.40
C ILE A 290 1.18 16.59 -9.72
N ARG A 291 1.55 17.13 -8.54
CA ARG A 291 2.47 16.50 -7.59
C ARG A 291 1.67 15.72 -6.56
N PHE A 292 2.11 14.51 -6.24
CA PHE A 292 1.43 13.63 -5.28
C PHE A 292 2.42 12.76 -4.51
N GLN A 293 1.96 12.11 -3.44
CA GLN A 293 2.70 11.11 -2.69
C GLN A 293 2.30 9.70 -3.15
N ALA A 294 3.28 8.86 -3.45
CA ALA A 294 3.03 7.50 -3.94
C ALA A 294 2.20 6.65 -2.96
N GLN A 295 2.40 6.83 -1.66
CA GLN A 295 1.66 6.12 -0.61
C GLN A 295 0.16 6.43 -0.61
N ASP A 296 -0.23 7.63 -1.03
CA ASP A 296 -1.64 8.01 -1.11
C ASP A 296 -2.38 7.19 -2.17
N VAL A 297 -1.70 6.81 -3.26
CA VAL A 297 -2.25 5.96 -4.32
C VAL A 297 -2.51 4.53 -3.80
N ILE A 298 -1.58 3.96 -3.02
CA ILE A 298 -1.81 2.66 -2.37
C ILE A 298 -3.04 2.72 -1.45
N ARG A 299 -3.21 3.81 -0.68
CA ARG A 299 -4.40 3.98 0.15
C ARG A 299 -5.68 4.11 -0.68
N MET A 300 -5.64 4.77 -1.84
CA MET A 300 -6.80 4.85 -2.75
C MET A 300 -7.16 3.47 -3.31
N LEU A 301 -6.18 2.65 -3.71
CA LEU A 301 -6.41 1.27 -4.13
C LEU A 301 -7.04 0.43 -3.03
N ASN A 302 -6.51 0.52 -1.80
CA ASN A 302 -7.00 -0.22 -0.64
C ASN A 302 -8.37 0.25 -0.14
N ALA A 303 -8.81 1.45 -0.52
CA ALA A 303 -10.14 1.95 -0.19
C ALA A 303 -11.28 1.23 -0.95
N GLU A 304 -10.95 0.43 -1.97
CA GLU A 304 -11.85 -0.43 -2.74
C GLU A 304 -13.09 0.29 -3.30
N LYS A 305 -12.98 1.60 -3.60
CA LYS A 305 -14.06 2.39 -4.21
C LYS A 305 -14.04 2.24 -5.72
N GLU A 306 -15.23 2.22 -6.33
CA GLU A 306 -15.37 2.12 -7.79
C GLU A 306 -14.78 3.35 -8.50
N VAL A 307 -15.04 4.55 -7.94
CA VAL A 307 -14.43 5.82 -8.37
C VAL A 307 -13.96 6.58 -7.13
N ILE A 308 -12.67 6.89 -7.07
CA ILE A 308 -12.08 7.70 -6.00
C ILE A 308 -11.09 8.71 -6.59
N CYS A 309 -11.17 9.96 -6.15
CA CYS A 309 -10.29 11.02 -6.61
C CYS A 309 -9.57 11.72 -5.47
N GLY A 310 -8.36 12.20 -5.73
CA GLY A 310 -7.67 13.13 -4.87
C GLY A 310 -8.23 14.53 -5.06
N ILE A 311 -8.22 15.31 -3.99
CA ILE A 311 -8.66 16.70 -4.01
C ILE A 311 -7.43 17.59 -4.16
N TYR A 312 -7.31 18.29 -5.28
CA TYR A 312 -6.21 19.20 -5.55
C TYR A 312 -6.70 20.64 -5.65
N PRO A 313 -5.85 21.63 -5.27
CA PRO A 313 -6.22 23.04 -5.33
C PRO A 313 -6.33 23.51 -6.77
N LYS A 314 -7.19 24.49 -7.02
CA LYS A 314 -7.15 25.29 -8.25
C LYS A 314 -5.86 26.06 -8.36
N LYS A 315 -5.47 26.44 -9.59
CA LYS A 315 -4.31 27.32 -9.86
C LYS A 315 -4.65 28.79 -9.55
N GLU A 316 -5.00 29.06 -8.29
CA GLU A 316 -5.33 30.38 -7.78
C GLU A 316 -4.83 30.55 -6.35
N VAL A 317 -4.69 31.77 -5.89
CA VAL A 317 -4.37 32.11 -4.50
C VAL A 317 -5.60 32.75 -3.86
N ASN A 318 -6.18 32.07 -2.87
CA ASN A 318 -7.30 32.60 -2.10
C ASN A 318 -6.78 33.42 -0.90
N TRP A 319 -6.69 34.72 -1.10
CA TRP A 319 -6.17 35.62 -0.08
C TRP A 319 -7.06 35.73 1.15
N ASP A 320 -8.38 35.50 1.04
CA ASP A 320 -9.28 35.51 2.19
C ASP A 320 -9.02 34.35 3.14
N THR A 321 -8.69 33.18 2.61
CA THR A 321 -8.28 32.03 3.45
C THR A 321 -6.91 32.24 4.08
N VAL A 322 -5.97 32.85 3.36
CA VAL A 322 -4.66 33.23 3.92
C VAL A 322 -4.85 34.23 5.07
N LYS A 323 -5.69 35.25 4.88
CA LYS A 323 -5.97 36.25 5.93
C LYS A 323 -6.58 35.58 7.16
N ARG A 324 -7.59 34.73 6.99
CA ARG A 324 -8.18 33.97 8.11
C ARG A 324 -7.17 33.12 8.85
N ALA A 325 -6.25 32.47 8.12
CA ALA A 325 -5.18 31.69 8.72
C ALA A 325 -4.23 32.58 9.56
N MET A 326 -3.89 33.76 9.07
CA MET A 326 -3.09 34.75 9.82
C MET A 326 -3.82 35.22 11.08
N ASP A 327 -5.10 35.53 10.99
CA ASP A 327 -5.92 35.97 12.11
C ASP A 327 -6.04 34.89 13.20
N ASN A 328 -5.94 33.59 12.80
CA ASN A 328 -5.89 32.43 13.70
C ASN A 328 -4.46 32.02 14.12
N ASN A 329 -3.47 32.90 13.92
CA ASN A 329 -2.08 32.69 14.33
C ASN A 329 -1.41 31.43 13.73
N VAL A 330 -1.79 31.03 12.50
CA VAL A 330 -1.11 29.96 11.78
C VAL A 330 0.34 30.39 11.51
N PRO A 331 1.35 29.52 11.78
CA PRO A 331 2.76 29.83 11.50
C PRO A 331 3.00 30.26 10.04
N ASN A 332 3.87 31.25 9.81
CA ASN A 332 4.12 31.80 8.49
C ASN A 332 4.57 30.77 7.44
N ASP A 333 5.32 29.76 7.84
CA ASP A 333 5.78 28.66 7.00
C ASP A 333 4.65 27.73 6.54
N GLN A 334 3.50 27.76 7.25
CA GLN A 334 2.30 26.98 6.95
C GLN A 334 1.25 27.77 6.16
N LEU A 335 1.35 29.11 6.08
CA LEU A 335 0.35 29.95 5.37
C LEU A 335 0.17 29.54 3.90
N LYS A 336 1.20 29.01 3.25
CA LYS A 336 1.12 28.50 1.87
C LYS A 336 0.11 27.36 1.71
N LEU A 337 -0.22 26.62 2.77
CA LEU A 337 -1.22 25.54 2.76
C LEU A 337 -2.66 26.08 2.77
N HIS A 338 -2.83 27.36 3.06
CA HIS A 338 -4.11 28.06 3.10
C HIS A 338 -4.38 28.93 1.86
N THR A 339 -3.59 28.77 0.80
CA THR A 339 -3.75 29.55 -0.45
C THR A 339 -4.76 28.93 -1.42
N GLY A 340 -5.07 27.63 -1.28
CA GLY A 340 -5.83 26.87 -2.27
C GLY A 340 -7.34 26.98 -2.06
N SER A 341 -8.10 27.14 -3.17
CA SER A 341 -9.51 26.79 -3.24
C SER A 341 -9.63 25.42 -3.88
N PHE A 342 -10.45 24.55 -3.30
CA PHE A 342 -10.60 23.16 -3.76
C PHE A 342 -11.87 22.99 -4.58
N VAL A 343 -11.81 22.11 -5.61
CA VAL A 343 -12.97 21.71 -6.40
C VAL A 343 -13.53 20.43 -5.80
N VAL A 344 -14.42 20.61 -4.82
CA VAL A 344 -15.12 19.48 -4.18
C VAL A 344 -16.56 19.88 -3.90
N ASN A 345 -17.50 19.04 -4.33
CA ASN A 345 -18.91 19.17 -4.04
C ASN A 345 -19.34 17.99 -3.15
N LEU A 346 -19.41 18.21 -1.83
CA LEU A 346 -19.83 17.20 -0.87
C LEU A 346 -21.31 16.86 -1.01
N VAL A 347 -21.68 15.59 -0.77
CA VAL A 347 -23.07 15.14 -0.74
C VAL A 347 -23.65 15.47 0.64
N ASP A 348 -24.89 16.00 0.66
CA ASP A 348 -25.72 16.25 1.86
C ASP A 348 -25.21 17.29 2.87
N TYR A 349 -24.39 18.25 2.46
CA TYR A 349 -23.90 19.30 3.37
C TYR A 349 -24.52 20.65 3.10
N VAL A 350 -25.36 21.07 4.03
CA VAL A 350 -26.02 22.40 4.04
C VAL A 350 -25.28 23.39 4.97
N ASN A 351 -24.39 22.90 5.85
CA ASN A 351 -23.65 23.70 6.85
C ASN A 351 -22.16 23.35 6.87
N GLU A 352 -21.34 24.09 7.64
CA GLU A 352 -19.92 23.76 7.87
C GLU A 352 -19.75 22.34 8.41
N VAL A 353 -18.94 21.54 7.73
CA VAL A 353 -18.77 20.12 8.04
C VAL A 353 -17.31 19.80 8.24
N THR A 354 -17.02 19.06 9.30
CA THR A 354 -15.71 18.43 9.49
C THR A 354 -15.63 17.18 8.62
N VAL A 355 -14.79 17.23 7.59
CA VAL A 355 -14.53 16.09 6.72
C VAL A 355 -13.51 15.15 7.43
N PRO A 356 -13.82 13.85 7.63
CA PRO A 356 -12.84 12.92 8.18
C PRO A 356 -11.66 12.76 7.22
N VAL A 357 -10.46 13.15 7.67
CA VAL A 357 -9.25 13.16 6.83
C VAL A 357 -8.72 11.73 6.56
N GLY A 358 -9.14 10.75 7.34
CA GLY A 358 -8.61 9.37 7.30
C GLY A 358 -9.35 8.41 6.38
N GLU A 359 -10.58 8.72 5.97
CA GLU A 359 -11.49 7.82 5.26
C GLU A 359 -12.01 8.42 3.95
N PRO A 360 -12.46 7.59 2.97
CA PRO A 360 -13.11 8.09 1.76
C PRO A 360 -14.40 8.82 2.08
N VAL A 361 -14.62 9.95 1.43
CA VAL A 361 -15.84 10.77 1.61
C VAL A 361 -16.63 10.82 0.31
N GLU A 362 -17.93 10.53 0.34
CA GLU A 362 -18.79 10.61 -0.84
C GLU A 362 -18.95 12.06 -1.30
N ILE A 363 -18.79 12.29 -2.61
CA ILE A 363 -18.86 13.61 -3.25
C ILE A 363 -19.74 13.54 -4.50
N PHE A 364 -20.28 14.69 -4.92
CA PHE A 364 -21.03 14.76 -6.18
C PHE A 364 -20.11 14.69 -7.39
N ASN A 365 -19.05 15.46 -7.41
CA ASN A 365 -18.14 15.58 -8.54
C ASN A 365 -16.70 15.64 -8.03
N GLY A 366 -15.79 15.04 -8.78
CA GLY A 366 -14.34 15.10 -8.57
C GLY A 366 -13.60 15.39 -9.87
N GLY A 367 -12.40 15.95 -9.78
CA GLY A 367 -11.57 16.24 -10.95
C GLY A 367 -10.82 15.00 -11.45
N THR A 368 -10.77 14.82 -12.75
CA THR A 368 -10.03 13.72 -13.40
C THR A 368 -8.52 13.89 -13.37
N GLY A 369 -8.00 15.05 -12.95
CA GLY A 369 -6.56 15.28 -12.83
C GLY A 369 -5.86 14.36 -11.83
N PHE A 370 -6.63 13.68 -10.93
CA PHE A 370 -6.13 12.63 -10.04
C PHE A 370 -7.28 11.71 -9.63
N MET A 371 -7.68 10.80 -10.54
CA MET A 371 -8.87 9.96 -10.38
C MET A 371 -8.59 8.49 -10.72
N LEU A 372 -8.86 7.61 -9.78
CA LEU A 372 -8.77 6.16 -9.91
C LEU A 372 -10.18 5.58 -10.15
N ILE A 373 -10.34 4.79 -11.21
CA ILE A 373 -11.62 4.25 -11.68
C ILE A 373 -11.47 2.75 -11.91
N LYS A 374 -12.33 1.92 -11.30
CA LYS A 374 -12.38 0.48 -11.57
C LYS A 374 -12.92 0.21 -12.98
N ARG A 375 -12.44 -0.86 -13.61
CA ARG A 375 -12.89 -1.29 -14.96
C ARG A 375 -14.40 -1.46 -15.05
N GLU A 376 -15.01 -2.05 -14.04
CA GLU A 376 -16.44 -2.31 -13.97
C GLU A 376 -17.31 -1.07 -14.16
N VAL A 377 -16.81 0.13 -13.81
CA VAL A 377 -17.52 1.41 -14.04
C VAL A 377 -17.74 1.66 -15.55
N PHE A 378 -16.73 1.38 -16.36
CA PHE A 378 -16.83 1.51 -17.81
C PHE A 378 -17.77 0.45 -18.42
N ASP A 379 -17.76 -0.77 -17.87
CA ASP A 379 -18.69 -1.83 -18.27
C ASP A 379 -20.14 -1.47 -17.95
N GLN A 380 -20.39 -0.81 -16.82
CA GLN A 380 -21.71 -0.29 -16.43
C GLN A 380 -22.15 0.89 -17.33
N LEU A 381 -21.21 1.75 -17.73
CA LEU A 381 -21.51 2.97 -18.50
C LEU A 381 -21.60 2.77 -20.01
N LYS A 382 -21.01 1.73 -20.59
CA LYS A 382 -20.86 1.57 -22.05
C LYS A 382 -22.16 1.70 -22.84
N ASP A 383 -23.28 1.20 -22.29
CA ASP A 383 -24.58 1.24 -22.93
C ASP A 383 -25.34 2.57 -22.67
N HIS A 384 -24.78 3.46 -21.87
CA HIS A 384 -25.35 4.75 -21.49
C HIS A 384 -24.65 5.96 -22.14
N VAL A 385 -23.63 5.72 -22.95
CA VAL A 385 -22.87 6.76 -23.62
C VAL A 385 -22.84 6.53 -25.14
N PRO A 386 -22.80 7.59 -25.95
CA PRO A 386 -22.65 7.44 -27.39
C PRO A 386 -21.24 6.93 -27.74
N THR A 387 -21.11 6.47 -28.99
CA THR A 387 -19.83 6.11 -29.57
C THR A 387 -19.51 6.99 -30.78
N TYR A 388 -18.24 7.22 -31.02
CA TYR A 388 -17.76 7.93 -32.21
C TYR A 388 -16.55 7.24 -32.84
N THR A 389 -16.29 7.48 -34.10
CA THR A 389 -15.08 7.02 -34.78
C THR A 389 -13.96 8.01 -34.50
N ASN A 390 -12.83 7.52 -33.98
CA ASN A 390 -11.64 8.34 -33.74
C ASN A 390 -10.78 8.37 -35.02
N ASP A 391 -10.50 9.57 -35.50
CA ASP A 391 -9.65 9.83 -36.67
C ASP A 391 -8.24 10.31 -36.30
N VAL A 392 -7.92 10.35 -34.99
CA VAL A 392 -6.61 10.77 -34.44
C VAL A 392 -5.88 9.60 -33.81
N HIS A 393 -4.71 9.26 -34.32
CA HIS A 393 -3.95 8.07 -33.96
C HIS A 393 -2.67 8.36 -33.18
N ASP A 394 -2.70 9.25 -32.17
CA ASP A 394 -1.52 9.60 -31.36
C ASP A 394 -1.06 8.49 -30.40
N LEU A 395 -1.85 7.43 -30.22
CA LEU A 395 -1.48 6.25 -29.39
C LEU A 395 -0.71 5.18 -30.18
N GLY A 396 -0.20 5.51 -31.38
CA GLY A 396 0.73 4.68 -32.11
C GLY A 396 0.22 3.27 -32.47
N ASN A 397 -0.95 3.14 -33.09
CA ASN A 397 -1.60 1.87 -33.49
C ASN A 397 -1.90 0.91 -32.33
N THR A 398 -1.99 1.37 -31.11
CA THR A 398 -2.28 0.51 -29.95
C THR A 398 -3.77 0.22 -29.75
N LEU A 399 -4.66 1.00 -30.39
CA LEU A 399 -6.10 0.79 -30.29
C LEU A 399 -6.55 -0.39 -31.16
N LYS A 400 -7.34 -1.30 -30.59
CA LYS A 400 -7.91 -2.46 -31.32
C LYS A 400 -9.08 -2.07 -32.23
N SER A 401 -9.69 -0.90 -32.04
CA SER A 401 -10.82 -0.38 -32.76
C SER A 401 -10.81 1.13 -32.77
N ASP A 402 -11.19 1.72 -33.90
CA ASP A 402 -11.38 3.17 -34.04
C ASP A 402 -12.66 3.67 -33.36
N LEU A 403 -13.56 2.77 -32.94
CA LEU A 403 -14.80 3.12 -32.27
C LEU A 403 -14.54 3.35 -30.76
N ILE A 404 -14.85 4.55 -30.29
CA ILE A 404 -14.60 5.01 -28.92
C ILE A 404 -15.93 5.39 -28.27
N HIS A 405 -16.13 4.96 -27.02
CA HIS A 405 -17.23 5.42 -26.16
C HIS A 405 -16.91 6.80 -25.58
N GLU A 406 -17.88 7.70 -25.59
CA GLU A 406 -17.72 9.08 -25.10
C GLU A 406 -18.06 9.18 -23.61
N TYR A 407 -17.22 8.58 -22.75
CA TYR A 407 -17.38 8.65 -21.29
C TYR A 407 -17.11 10.04 -20.73
N PHE A 408 -16.21 10.77 -21.37
CA PHE A 408 -15.78 12.11 -20.98
C PHE A 408 -16.20 13.10 -22.07
N ALA A 409 -17.30 13.80 -21.83
CA ALA A 409 -17.85 14.82 -22.72
C ALA A 409 -18.11 16.12 -21.94
N THR A 410 -18.32 17.21 -22.65
CA THR A 410 -18.97 18.38 -22.08
C THR A 410 -20.48 18.28 -22.30
N SER A 411 -21.27 18.64 -21.30
CA SER A 411 -22.73 18.62 -21.42
C SER A 411 -23.40 19.78 -20.67
N ILE A 412 -24.63 20.08 -21.03
CA ILE A 412 -25.43 21.03 -20.29
C ILE A 412 -26.27 20.26 -19.26
N GLU A 413 -26.18 20.65 -18.01
CA GLU A 413 -26.89 20.02 -16.91
C GLU A 413 -28.39 20.38 -16.96
N ASP A 414 -29.24 19.36 -16.95
CA ASP A 414 -30.67 19.55 -16.96
C ASP A 414 -31.15 20.35 -15.72
N GLY A 415 -32.04 21.28 -15.89
CA GLY A 415 -32.64 22.06 -14.82
C GLY A 415 -31.83 23.28 -14.37
N THR A 416 -30.50 23.23 -14.47
CA THR A 416 -29.60 24.36 -14.09
C THR A 416 -29.06 25.13 -15.27
N ASN A 417 -29.06 24.53 -16.48
CA ASN A 417 -28.42 25.02 -17.70
C ASN A 417 -26.91 25.31 -17.54
N ARG A 418 -26.26 24.69 -16.54
CA ARG A 418 -24.82 24.82 -16.31
C ARG A 418 -24.05 23.94 -17.29
N LEU A 419 -22.99 24.45 -17.90
CA LEU A 419 -22.06 23.66 -18.68
C LEU A 419 -21.19 22.84 -17.72
N LEU A 420 -21.25 21.51 -17.86
CA LEU A 420 -20.40 20.59 -17.16
C LEU A 420 -19.11 20.34 -17.97
N SER A 421 -17.96 20.37 -17.29
CA SER A 421 -16.68 19.87 -17.80
C SER A 421 -16.70 18.35 -17.94
N GLU A 422 -15.66 17.80 -18.57
CA GLU A 422 -15.60 16.36 -18.86
C GLU A 422 -15.58 15.49 -17.61
N ASP A 423 -14.95 15.96 -16.54
CA ASP A 423 -14.90 15.31 -15.24
C ASP A 423 -16.26 15.33 -14.52
N TYR A 424 -16.94 16.48 -14.54
CA TYR A 424 -18.29 16.62 -13.98
C TYR A 424 -19.33 15.84 -14.79
N HIS A 425 -19.19 15.83 -16.13
CA HIS A 425 -20.03 15.01 -16.99
C HIS A 425 -19.91 13.53 -16.62
N PHE A 426 -18.66 13.01 -16.54
CA PHE A 426 -18.39 11.61 -16.16
C PHE A 426 -19.01 11.27 -14.80
N CYS A 427 -18.79 12.11 -13.78
CA CYS A 427 -19.39 11.91 -12.46
C CYS A 427 -20.91 11.90 -12.52
N ASN A 428 -21.51 12.80 -13.28
CA ASN A 428 -22.98 12.92 -13.41
C ASN A 428 -23.60 11.69 -14.08
N ILE A 429 -23.04 11.21 -15.21
CA ILE A 429 -23.58 10.02 -15.90
C ILE A 429 -23.44 8.77 -15.04
N TYR A 430 -22.34 8.62 -14.30
CA TYR A 430 -22.17 7.49 -13.41
C TYR A 430 -23.14 7.52 -12.22
N ARG A 431 -23.37 8.68 -11.62
CA ARG A 431 -24.37 8.86 -10.56
C ARG A 431 -25.79 8.63 -11.04
N LYS A 432 -26.14 8.99 -12.29
CA LYS A 432 -27.48 8.75 -12.88
C LYS A 432 -27.85 7.27 -12.95
N ILE A 433 -26.85 6.36 -13.04
CA ILE A 433 -27.08 4.92 -12.98
C ILE A 433 -26.91 4.30 -11.58
N GLY A 434 -26.80 5.14 -10.53
CA GLY A 434 -26.70 4.72 -9.13
C GLY A 434 -25.27 4.58 -8.59
N GLY A 435 -24.27 4.91 -9.37
CA GLY A 435 -22.87 4.90 -8.96
C GLY A 435 -22.53 5.99 -7.94
N LYS A 436 -21.44 5.82 -7.21
CA LYS A 436 -20.96 6.75 -6.20
C LYS A 436 -19.54 7.19 -6.49
N ILE A 437 -19.27 8.47 -6.25
CA ILE A 437 -17.94 9.08 -6.38
C ILE A 437 -17.40 9.38 -5.00
N TYR A 438 -16.13 9.09 -4.75
CA TYR A 438 -15.48 9.34 -3.48
C TYR A 438 -14.27 10.25 -3.63
N ALA A 439 -14.02 11.05 -2.61
CA ALA A 439 -12.76 11.77 -2.42
C ALA A 439 -11.84 11.01 -1.48
N ALA A 440 -10.53 11.20 -1.66
CA ALA A 440 -9.46 10.77 -0.78
C ALA A 440 -8.90 11.99 -0.02
N PRO A 441 -9.48 12.39 1.14
CA PRO A 441 -9.08 13.62 1.84
C PRO A 441 -7.65 13.58 2.41
N TRP A 442 -7.09 12.38 2.57
CA TRP A 442 -5.71 12.19 3.02
C TRP A 442 -4.68 12.50 1.95
N ALA A 443 -5.07 12.52 0.65
CA ALA A 443 -4.13 12.70 -0.45
C ALA A 443 -3.61 14.15 -0.46
N GLN A 444 -2.29 14.27 -0.31
CA GLN A 444 -1.61 15.57 -0.35
C GLN A 444 -1.16 15.88 -1.78
N LEU A 445 -1.93 16.69 -2.47
CA LEU A 445 -1.70 17.04 -3.85
C LEU A 445 -1.27 18.51 -4.00
N ALA A 446 -0.43 18.79 -5.00
CA ALA A 446 -0.15 20.14 -5.43
C ALA A 446 -0.38 20.26 -6.94
N HIS A 447 -1.01 21.33 -7.36
CA HIS A 447 -1.27 21.65 -8.75
C HIS A 447 -0.24 22.68 -9.24
N ILE A 448 0.60 22.26 -10.18
CA ILE A 448 1.73 23.04 -10.64
C ILE A 448 1.32 23.86 -11.87
N GLY A 449 1.65 25.14 -11.88
CA GLY A 449 1.48 26.02 -13.02
C GLY A 449 2.74 26.84 -13.23
N THR A 450 2.61 28.10 -13.68
CA THR A 450 3.68 29.10 -13.57
C THR A 450 4.02 29.38 -12.10
N TYR A 451 3.12 29.00 -11.19
CA TYR A 451 3.26 29.00 -9.75
C TYR A 451 2.81 27.63 -9.21
N CYS A 452 3.44 27.14 -8.15
CA CYS A 452 3.01 25.90 -7.49
C CYS A 452 1.87 26.22 -6.51
N PHE A 453 0.64 25.86 -6.86
CA PHE A 453 -0.52 26.01 -5.99
C PHE A 453 -0.63 24.79 -5.09
N GLU A 454 -0.37 24.99 -3.80
CA GLU A 454 -0.47 23.94 -2.78
C GLU A 454 -1.68 24.19 -1.88
N GLY A 455 -2.35 23.13 -1.48
CA GLY A 455 -3.45 23.22 -0.54
C GLY A 455 -3.58 21.94 0.27
N GLN A 456 -4.06 22.08 1.49
CA GLN A 456 -4.38 20.99 2.39
C GLN A 456 -5.82 21.17 2.84
N LEU A 457 -6.61 20.09 2.77
CA LEU A 457 -7.90 20.05 3.46
C LEU A 457 -7.62 20.09 4.96
N THR A 458 -7.90 21.23 5.56
CA THR A 458 -7.91 21.35 7.02
C THR A 458 -9.35 21.27 7.50
N PRO A 459 -9.62 20.74 8.69
CA PRO A 459 -10.89 20.99 9.36
C PRO A 459 -11.15 22.50 9.35
N ALA A 460 -12.41 22.90 9.16
CA ALA A 460 -12.79 24.31 9.24
C ALA A 460 -12.25 24.89 10.55
N LEU A 461 -11.48 25.99 10.42
CA LEU A 461 -10.92 26.70 11.57
C LEU A 461 -12.03 27.38 12.35
#